data_dd46434efdc1734e0d6f7ae6bb41dc49
#
_entry.id   dd46434efdc1734e0d6f7ae6bb41dc49
#
_cell.length_a   1.000
_cell.length_b   1.000
_cell.length_c   1.000
_cell.angle_alpha   90.00
_cell.angle_beta   90.00
_cell.angle_gamma   90.00
#
_symmetry.space_group_name_H-M   'P 1'
#
loop_
_entity.id
_entity.type
_entity.pdbx_description
1 polymer ?
#
loop_
_entity_poly.entity_id
_entity_poly.type
_entity_poly.pdbx_seq_one_letter_code
_entity_poly.pdbx_strand_id
1 'polypeptide(L)'
;MSAEKNNLNSASQKEALSKNSNTVQGDIYVQDVHKYFGVTKALNGVNFSANFGEIHAIVGGNGCGKSTLAKVMSGVLPIDKGKVSVLGQTPTSPVMARNMGIATVFQEVMIAEEASVVDNLFVGSDDFWYKNLTQREKVIKAQEIMEDLVGEYVDPYTQAFNLSLPIKAWITIARAFLRE
;
A
#
# COMPACT_ATOMS: atom_id res chain seq x y z
N MET A 1 59.74 7.40 -15.88
CA MET A 1 58.54 7.76 -16.64
C MET A 1 57.50 6.62 -16.65
N SER A 2 57.17 6.04 -15.49
CA SER A 2 56.24 4.89 -15.41
C SER A 2 55.24 4.96 -14.26
N ALA A 3 55.24 6.01 -13.43
CA ALA A 3 54.36 6.15 -12.26
C ALA A 3 53.15 7.11 -12.49
N GLU A 4 53.17 7.96 -13.51
CA GLU A 4 52.10 8.94 -13.76
C GLU A 4 50.93 8.41 -14.59
N LYS A 5 51.11 7.29 -15.34
CA LYS A 5 50.04 6.72 -16.15
C LYS A 5 49.01 5.90 -15.36
N ASN A 6 49.33 5.45 -14.15
CA ASN A 6 48.39 4.65 -13.35
C ASN A 6 47.40 5.48 -12.51
N ASN A 7 47.67 6.76 -12.28
CA ASN A 7 46.78 7.62 -11.49
C ASN A 7 45.61 8.24 -12.31
N LEU A 8 45.78 8.40 -13.62
CA LEU A 8 44.74 8.96 -14.50
C LEU A 8 43.62 7.95 -14.82
N ASN A 9 43.94 6.64 -14.81
CA ASN A 9 42.93 5.58 -15.07
C ASN A 9 42.04 5.34 -13.84
N SER A 10 42.51 5.58 -12.63
CA SER A 10 41.68 5.35 -11.41
C SER A 10 40.67 6.47 -11.17
N ALA A 11 40.97 7.71 -11.56
CA ALA A 11 40.07 8.85 -11.46
C ALA A 11 38.97 8.76 -12.49
N SER A 12 39.29 8.41 -13.73
CA SER A 12 38.27 8.25 -14.83
C SER A 12 37.37 7.04 -14.61
N GLN A 13 37.86 5.97 -13.98
CA GLN A 13 37.01 4.82 -13.60
C GLN A 13 36.10 5.14 -12.40
N LYS A 14 36.54 5.97 -11.45
CA LYS A 14 35.67 6.44 -10.36
C LYS A 14 34.60 7.41 -10.83
N GLU A 15 34.88 8.28 -11.80
CA GLU A 15 33.87 9.17 -12.41
C GLU A 15 32.89 8.42 -13.31
N ALA A 16 33.31 7.37 -14.01
CA ALA A 16 32.43 6.51 -14.80
C ALA A 16 31.49 5.64 -13.90
N LEU A 17 31.98 5.23 -12.72
CA LEU A 17 31.18 4.51 -11.73
C LEU A 17 30.15 5.41 -11.00
N SER A 18 30.39 6.72 -10.92
CA SER A 18 29.46 7.67 -10.32
C SER A 18 28.31 8.09 -11.25
N LYS A 19 28.44 7.85 -12.56
CA LYS A 19 27.41 8.21 -13.58
C LYS A 19 26.48 7.06 -13.96
N ASN A 20 26.70 5.85 -13.46
CA ASN A 20 25.83 4.69 -13.63
C ASN A 20 25.14 4.28 -12.31
N SER A 21 24.64 5.25 -11.56
CA SER A 21 23.59 4.95 -10.58
C SER A 21 22.27 4.72 -11.33
N ASN A 22 22.17 3.59 -12.03
CA ASN A 22 20.89 2.93 -12.20
C ASN A 22 20.46 2.57 -10.79
N THR A 23 19.84 3.50 -10.08
CA THR A 23 19.02 3.21 -8.91
C THR A 23 18.00 2.21 -9.39
N VAL A 24 18.13 0.95 -8.96
CA VAL A 24 17.10 -0.06 -9.14
C VAL A 24 15.87 0.54 -8.48
N GLN A 25 14.96 1.02 -9.31
CA GLN A 25 13.75 1.65 -8.87
C GLN A 25 12.85 0.51 -8.40
N GLY A 26 12.50 0.49 -7.11
CA GLY A 26 11.59 -0.51 -6.56
C GLY A 26 10.20 -0.43 -7.21
N ASP A 27 9.38 -1.46 -7.04
CA ASP A 27 8.00 -1.50 -7.52
C ASP A 27 7.16 -0.36 -6.92
N ILE A 28 7.45 -0.02 -5.65
CA ILE A 28 6.98 1.19 -4.98
C ILE A 28 8.19 2.09 -4.73
N TYR A 29 8.07 3.36 -5.11
CA TYR A 29 9.16 4.29 -5.07
C TYR A 29 8.68 5.69 -4.67
N VAL A 30 9.31 6.26 -3.67
CA VAL A 30 9.08 7.60 -3.13
C VAL A 30 10.41 8.32 -3.10
N GLN A 31 10.54 9.47 -3.77
CA GLN A 31 11.78 10.22 -3.86
C GLN A 31 11.56 11.67 -3.49
N ASP A 32 12.33 12.16 -2.50
CA ASP A 32 12.35 13.54 -2.03
C ASP A 32 10.94 14.12 -1.83
N VAL A 33 10.04 13.31 -1.23
CA VAL A 33 8.64 13.68 -1.10
C VAL A 33 8.44 14.65 0.06
N HIS A 34 7.74 15.73 -0.24
CA HIS A 34 7.31 16.75 0.71
C HIS A 34 5.78 16.83 0.75
N LYS A 35 5.25 16.96 1.95
CA LYS A 35 3.82 17.24 2.19
C LYS A 35 3.66 18.23 3.31
N TYR A 36 2.94 19.29 3.05
CA TYR A 36 2.69 20.37 4.01
C TYR A 36 1.19 20.48 4.34
N PHE A 37 0.90 20.77 5.59
CA PHE A 37 -0.43 21.14 6.06
C PHE A 37 -0.30 22.52 6.74
N GLY A 38 -0.55 23.57 5.97
CA GLY A 38 -0.24 24.93 6.40
C GLY A 38 1.26 25.07 6.72
N VAL A 39 1.59 25.41 7.96
CA VAL A 39 2.98 25.56 8.42
C VAL A 39 3.64 24.24 8.81
N THR A 40 2.86 23.17 8.96
CA THR A 40 3.36 21.86 9.40
C THR A 40 3.92 21.07 8.23
N LYS A 41 5.20 20.69 8.32
CA LYS A 41 5.88 19.83 7.37
C LYS A 41 5.66 18.36 7.77
N ALA A 42 4.59 17.74 7.26
CA ALA A 42 4.26 16.35 7.58
C ALA A 42 5.22 15.35 6.93
N LEU A 43 5.68 15.64 5.71
CA LEU A 43 6.79 14.94 5.04
C LEU A 43 7.80 16.00 4.58
N ASN A 44 9.09 15.73 4.76
CA ASN A 44 10.15 16.68 4.43
C ASN A 44 11.35 15.96 3.82
N GLY A 45 11.32 15.73 2.50
CA GLY A 45 12.37 15.05 1.77
C GLY A 45 12.41 13.53 2.03
N VAL A 46 11.24 12.90 2.13
CA VAL A 46 11.14 11.47 2.44
C VAL A 46 11.48 10.62 1.22
N ASN A 47 12.33 9.60 1.45
CA ASN A 47 12.66 8.59 0.47
C ASN A 47 12.25 7.21 1.02
N PHE A 48 11.64 6.40 0.16
CA PHE A 48 11.22 5.04 0.47
C PHE A 48 11.17 4.21 -0.81
N SER A 49 11.53 2.94 -0.73
CA SER A 49 11.34 1.99 -1.83
C SER A 49 10.97 0.61 -1.27
N ALA A 50 10.17 -0.13 -2.01
CA ALA A 50 9.80 -1.50 -1.72
C ALA A 50 9.61 -2.27 -3.02
N ASN A 51 9.81 -3.58 -2.99
CA ASN A 51 9.60 -4.50 -4.10
C ASN A 51 8.50 -5.51 -3.76
N PHE A 52 7.97 -6.17 -4.77
CA PHE A 52 7.05 -7.27 -4.56
C PHE A 52 7.66 -8.37 -3.67
N GLY A 53 6.80 -8.97 -2.83
CA GLY A 53 7.20 -10.02 -1.91
C GLY A 53 7.89 -9.53 -0.63
N GLU A 54 8.09 -8.21 -0.47
CA GLU A 54 8.69 -7.64 0.73
C GLU A 54 7.63 -7.18 1.74
N ILE A 55 7.95 -7.31 3.03
CA ILE A 55 7.17 -6.75 4.14
C ILE A 55 7.98 -5.64 4.77
N HIS A 56 7.46 -4.42 4.72
CA HIS A 56 8.10 -3.24 5.30
C HIS A 56 7.33 -2.71 6.50
N ALA A 57 8.01 -2.56 7.64
CA ALA A 57 7.46 -1.89 8.82
C ALA A 57 7.98 -0.45 8.90
N ILE A 58 7.07 0.53 8.81
CA ILE A 58 7.38 1.95 9.00
C ILE A 58 7.19 2.29 10.47
N VAL A 59 8.30 2.51 11.18
CA VAL A 59 8.32 2.81 12.62
C VAL A 59 8.67 4.26 12.89
N GLY A 60 8.21 4.80 14.03
CA GLY A 60 8.51 6.18 14.45
C GLY A 60 7.47 6.70 15.44
N GLY A 61 7.75 7.83 16.07
CA GLY A 61 6.88 8.51 17.03
C GLY A 61 5.55 9.00 16.42
N ASN A 62 4.63 9.40 17.28
CA ASN A 62 3.37 9.99 16.81
C ASN A 62 3.65 11.34 16.12
N GLY A 63 2.95 11.58 15.01
CA GLY A 63 3.12 12.81 14.21
C GLY A 63 4.33 12.83 13.27
N CYS A 64 5.18 11.79 13.20
CA CYS A 64 6.35 11.77 12.32
C CYS A 64 6.05 11.51 10.82
N GLY A 65 4.78 11.44 10.41
CA GLY A 65 4.41 11.37 9.00
C GLY A 65 4.08 9.97 8.46
N LYS A 66 4.12 8.88 9.27
CA LYS A 66 3.84 7.50 8.81
C LYS A 66 2.53 7.36 8.04
N SER A 67 1.44 7.81 8.65
CA SER A 67 0.10 7.76 8.01
C SER A 67 -0.01 8.71 6.82
N THR A 68 0.74 9.82 6.82
CA THR A 68 0.79 10.74 5.68
C THR A 68 1.51 10.08 4.50
N LEU A 69 2.60 9.37 4.75
CA LEU A 69 3.32 8.63 3.71
C LEU A 69 2.43 7.53 3.11
N ALA A 70 1.75 6.73 3.94
CA ALA A 70 0.81 5.71 3.46
C ALA A 70 -0.32 6.33 2.61
N LYS A 71 -0.92 7.46 3.04
CA LYS A 71 -1.96 8.17 2.29
C LYS A 71 -1.45 8.75 0.96
N VAL A 72 -0.19 9.17 0.90
CA VAL A 72 0.45 9.63 -0.34
C VAL A 72 0.64 8.48 -1.31
N MET A 73 1.21 7.35 -0.85
CA MET A 73 1.41 6.16 -1.68
C MET A 73 0.11 5.55 -2.20
N SER A 74 -1.00 5.69 -1.45
CA SER A 74 -2.33 5.21 -1.84
C SER A 74 -3.17 6.24 -2.62
N GLY A 75 -2.58 7.38 -3.03
CA GLY A 75 -3.27 8.40 -3.82
C GLY A 75 -4.39 9.15 -3.07
N VAL A 76 -4.48 8.99 -1.74
CA VAL A 76 -5.44 9.72 -0.89
C VAL A 76 -5.03 11.18 -0.70
N LEU A 77 -3.71 11.43 -0.62
CA LEU A 77 -3.16 12.76 -0.47
C LEU A 77 -2.20 13.09 -1.62
N PRO A 78 -2.36 14.24 -2.29
CA PRO A 78 -1.39 14.72 -3.26
C PRO A 78 -0.11 15.18 -2.54
N ILE A 79 1.03 15.02 -3.18
CA ILE A 79 2.32 15.56 -2.73
C ILE A 79 2.47 17.02 -3.13
N ASP A 80 3.32 17.77 -2.40
CA ASP A 80 3.63 19.16 -2.74
C ASP A 80 4.94 19.24 -3.54
N LYS A 81 5.90 18.30 -3.31
CA LYS A 81 7.16 18.16 -4.07
C LYS A 81 7.62 16.70 -4.06
N GLY A 82 8.52 16.37 -4.98
CA GLY A 82 9.12 15.04 -5.12
C GLY A 82 8.40 14.15 -6.12
N LYS A 83 8.59 12.84 -5.98
CA LYS A 83 7.96 11.84 -6.87
C LYS A 83 7.47 10.65 -6.06
N VAL A 84 6.31 10.13 -6.46
CA VAL A 84 5.77 8.84 -6.01
C VAL A 84 5.46 8.03 -7.25
N SER A 85 5.91 6.80 -7.27
CA SER A 85 5.61 5.85 -8.33
C SER A 85 5.27 4.50 -7.73
N VAL A 86 4.23 3.91 -8.23
CA VAL A 86 3.84 2.52 -7.96
C VAL A 86 3.71 1.85 -9.31
N LEU A 87 4.51 0.80 -9.56
CA LEU A 87 4.57 0.11 -10.86
C LEU A 87 4.78 1.06 -12.05
N GLY A 88 5.62 2.09 -11.86
CA GLY A 88 5.93 3.08 -12.89
C GLY A 88 4.87 4.18 -13.08
N GLN A 89 3.79 4.19 -12.33
CA GLN A 89 2.71 5.17 -12.40
C GLN A 89 2.56 5.94 -11.08
N THR A 90 2.13 7.20 -11.15
CA THR A 90 1.84 8.01 -9.96
C THR A 90 0.37 7.85 -9.58
N PRO A 91 0.04 7.33 -8.39
CA PRO A 91 -1.34 7.24 -7.93
C PRO A 91 -1.89 8.64 -7.62
N THR A 92 -2.82 9.13 -8.44
CA THR A 92 -3.41 10.47 -8.30
C THR A 92 -4.77 10.47 -7.61
N SER A 93 -5.33 9.29 -7.37
CA SER A 93 -6.59 9.11 -6.66
C SER A 93 -6.67 7.70 -6.04
N PRO A 94 -7.49 7.50 -4.99
CA PRO A 94 -7.71 6.18 -4.40
C PRO A 94 -8.26 5.15 -5.40
N VAL A 95 -9.07 5.60 -6.37
CA VAL A 95 -9.60 4.71 -7.43
C VAL A 95 -8.47 4.24 -8.33
N MET A 96 -7.59 5.15 -8.77
CA MET A 96 -6.43 4.80 -9.58
C MET A 96 -5.49 3.87 -8.81
N ALA A 97 -5.17 4.19 -7.55
CA ALA A 97 -4.34 3.36 -6.70
C ALA A 97 -4.89 1.93 -6.57
N ARG A 98 -6.20 1.79 -6.36
CA ARG A 98 -6.86 0.50 -6.33
C ARG A 98 -6.73 -0.27 -7.66
N ASN A 99 -6.91 0.41 -8.80
CA ASN A 99 -6.76 -0.22 -10.12
C ASN A 99 -5.31 -0.64 -10.43
N MET A 100 -4.35 -0.08 -9.69
CA MET A 100 -2.93 -0.46 -9.71
C MET A 100 -2.60 -1.61 -8.74
N GLY A 101 -3.60 -2.17 -8.03
CA GLY A 101 -3.39 -3.24 -7.05
C GLY A 101 -3.07 -2.75 -5.63
N ILE A 102 -3.19 -1.44 -5.34
CA ILE A 102 -2.95 -0.94 -3.98
C ILE A 102 -4.21 -1.11 -3.14
N ALA A 103 -4.16 -1.99 -2.15
CA ALA A 103 -5.19 -2.09 -1.11
C ALA A 103 -4.74 -1.34 0.15
N THR A 104 -5.63 -0.52 0.71
CA THR A 104 -5.33 0.26 1.92
C THR A 104 -6.30 -0.11 3.03
N VAL A 105 -5.75 -0.51 4.18
CA VAL A 105 -6.51 -0.73 5.40
C VAL A 105 -6.24 0.45 6.34
N PHE A 106 -7.28 1.16 6.73
CA PHE A 106 -7.18 2.29 7.64
C PHE A 106 -7.25 1.83 9.10
N GLN A 107 -6.74 2.66 10.01
CA GLN A 107 -6.79 2.39 11.45
C GLN A 107 -8.24 2.33 11.98
N GLU A 108 -9.13 3.12 11.41
CA GLU A 108 -10.55 3.09 11.71
C GLU A 108 -11.21 1.92 10.99
N VAL A 109 -11.99 1.13 11.74
CA VAL A 109 -12.70 -0.03 11.20
C VAL A 109 -13.89 0.47 10.38
N MET A 110 -13.70 0.54 9.06
CA MET A 110 -14.75 0.99 8.13
C MET A 110 -15.58 -0.19 7.66
N ILE A 111 -16.69 -0.44 8.32
CA ILE A 111 -17.62 -1.53 8.08
C ILE A 111 -19.07 -1.03 8.05
N ALA A 112 -19.91 -1.64 7.24
CA ALA A 112 -21.35 -1.41 7.26
C ALA A 112 -21.97 -2.31 8.33
N GLU A 113 -22.32 -1.74 9.47
CA GLU A 113 -22.79 -2.46 10.66
C GLU A 113 -24.04 -3.32 10.39
N GLU A 114 -24.95 -2.82 9.55
CA GLU A 114 -26.23 -3.46 9.18
C GLU A 114 -26.04 -4.56 8.11
N ALA A 115 -24.93 -4.59 7.43
CA ALA A 115 -24.64 -5.56 6.38
C ALA A 115 -24.02 -6.84 6.94
N SER A 116 -24.16 -7.95 6.23
CA SER A 116 -23.55 -9.22 6.58
C SER A 116 -22.01 -9.20 6.39
N VAL A 117 -21.33 -10.22 6.92
CA VAL A 117 -19.89 -10.43 6.69
C VAL A 117 -19.61 -10.50 5.18
N VAL A 118 -20.34 -11.33 4.44
CA VAL A 118 -20.13 -11.48 3.00
C VAL A 118 -20.36 -10.18 2.24
N ASP A 119 -21.39 -9.40 2.56
CA ASP A 119 -21.64 -8.12 1.91
C ASP A 119 -20.54 -7.11 2.20
N ASN A 120 -20.05 -7.08 3.44
CA ASN A 120 -18.92 -6.23 3.83
C ASN A 120 -17.62 -6.62 3.13
N LEU A 121 -17.37 -7.90 2.91
CA LEU A 121 -16.15 -8.35 2.22
C LEU A 121 -16.15 -7.94 0.74
N PHE A 122 -17.31 -8.02 0.08
CA PHE A 122 -17.40 -7.74 -1.36
C PHE A 122 -17.83 -6.31 -1.70
N VAL A 123 -18.12 -5.45 -0.70
CA VAL A 123 -18.51 -4.06 -0.97
C VAL A 123 -17.43 -3.32 -1.79
N GLY A 124 -17.87 -2.71 -2.89
CA GLY A 124 -17.00 -1.94 -3.80
C GLY A 124 -16.04 -2.77 -4.64
N SER A 125 -16.20 -4.10 -4.68
CA SER A 125 -15.41 -5.00 -5.52
C SER A 125 -16.24 -5.72 -6.58
N ASP A 126 -17.56 -5.77 -6.43
CA ASP A 126 -18.47 -6.50 -7.30
C ASP A 126 -18.40 -6.10 -8.78
N ASP A 127 -18.23 -4.81 -9.07
CA ASP A 127 -18.25 -4.30 -10.44
C ASP A 127 -16.94 -4.53 -11.21
N PHE A 128 -15.83 -4.78 -10.52
CA PHE A 128 -14.52 -4.85 -11.14
C PHE A 128 -13.87 -6.25 -11.03
N TRP A 129 -13.84 -6.83 -9.81
CA TRP A 129 -13.09 -8.06 -9.54
C TRP A 129 -13.95 -9.31 -9.51
N TYR A 130 -15.21 -9.19 -9.11
CA TYR A 130 -16.11 -10.32 -8.83
C TYR A 130 -17.47 -10.25 -9.52
N LYS A 131 -17.52 -9.52 -10.64
CA LYS A 131 -18.74 -9.30 -11.41
C LYS A 131 -19.52 -10.59 -11.78
N ASN A 132 -18.80 -11.70 -11.90
CA ASN A 132 -19.36 -12.97 -12.36
C ASN A 132 -19.54 -13.99 -11.23
N LEU A 133 -19.25 -13.65 -9.97
CA LEU A 133 -19.47 -14.58 -8.87
C LEU A 133 -20.93 -14.64 -8.47
N THR A 134 -21.43 -15.86 -8.37
CA THR A 134 -22.74 -16.13 -7.74
C THR A 134 -22.66 -15.84 -6.24
N GLN A 135 -23.80 -15.62 -5.59
CA GLN A 135 -23.85 -15.44 -4.14
C GLN A 135 -23.22 -16.62 -3.38
N ARG A 136 -23.43 -17.85 -3.89
CA ARG A 136 -22.85 -19.04 -3.29
C ARG A 136 -21.32 -19.04 -3.36
N GLU A 137 -20.74 -18.62 -4.45
CA GLU A 137 -19.27 -18.51 -4.59
C GLU A 137 -18.70 -17.42 -3.72
N LYS A 138 -19.39 -16.28 -3.56
CA LYS A 138 -19.00 -15.24 -2.61
C LYS A 138 -18.99 -15.75 -1.17
N VAL A 139 -20.01 -16.51 -0.77
CA VAL A 139 -20.08 -17.11 0.56
C VAL A 139 -18.92 -18.08 0.82
N ILE A 140 -18.59 -18.93 -0.15
CA ILE A 140 -17.46 -19.88 -0.03
C ILE A 140 -16.16 -19.09 0.13
N LYS A 141 -15.90 -18.12 -0.74
CA LYS A 141 -14.69 -17.27 -0.64
C LYS A 141 -14.62 -16.48 0.67
N ALA A 142 -15.75 -15.98 1.15
CA ALA A 142 -15.83 -15.28 2.43
C ALA A 142 -15.46 -16.19 3.59
N GLN A 143 -15.96 -17.44 3.59
CA GLN A 143 -15.62 -18.43 4.61
C GLN A 143 -14.13 -18.77 4.59
N GLU A 144 -13.59 -19.12 3.41
CA GLU A 144 -12.19 -19.48 3.24
C GLU A 144 -11.25 -18.38 3.77
N ILE A 145 -11.43 -17.14 3.31
CA ILE A 145 -10.53 -16.04 3.71
C ILE A 145 -10.68 -15.66 5.20
N MET A 146 -11.90 -15.70 5.74
CA MET A 146 -12.09 -15.40 7.16
C MET A 146 -11.53 -16.50 8.04
N GLU A 147 -11.67 -17.76 7.66
CA GLU A 147 -11.11 -18.89 8.39
C GLU A 147 -9.58 -18.86 8.39
N ASP A 148 -8.96 -18.56 7.24
CA ASP A 148 -7.51 -18.42 7.11
C ASP A 148 -6.94 -17.26 7.95
N LEU A 149 -7.64 -16.13 8.04
CA LEU A 149 -7.15 -14.94 8.75
C LEU A 149 -7.49 -14.92 10.24
N VAL A 150 -8.66 -15.43 10.60
CA VAL A 150 -9.17 -15.40 12.00
C VAL A 150 -8.79 -16.67 12.75
N GLY A 151 -8.68 -17.80 12.04
CA GLY A 151 -8.41 -19.12 12.62
C GLY A 151 -9.62 -19.79 13.25
N GLU A 152 -10.83 -19.22 13.09
CA GLU A 152 -12.09 -19.77 13.53
C GLU A 152 -13.22 -19.50 12.52
N TYR A 153 -14.29 -20.28 12.61
CA TYR A 153 -15.44 -20.11 11.74
C TYR A 153 -16.20 -18.81 12.06
N VAL A 154 -16.38 -17.98 11.03
CA VAL A 154 -17.22 -16.78 11.09
C VAL A 154 -18.36 -16.95 10.08
N ASP A 155 -19.61 -17.01 10.56
CA ASP A 155 -20.77 -17.17 9.70
C ASP A 155 -20.90 -15.98 8.73
N PRO A 156 -20.82 -16.21 7.40
CA PRO A 156 -20.89 -15.17 6.37
C PRO A 156 -22.17 -14.33 6.38
N TYR A 157 -23.25 -14.87 6.92
CA TYR A 157 -24.53 -14.18 6.99
C TYR A 157 -24.74 -13.38 8.28
N THR A 158 -23.85 -13.48 9.23
CA THR A 158 -23.93 -12.67 10.46
C THR A 158 -23.78 -11.19 10.12
N GLN A 159 -24.72 -10.38 10.64
CA GLN A 159 -24.63 -8.93 10.52
C GLN A 159 -23.45 -8.39 11.34
N ALA A 160 -22.74 -7.42 10.78
CA ALA A 160 -21.49 -6.93 11.37
C ALA A 160 -21.67 -6.34 12.77
N PHE A 161 -22.80 -5.72 13.08
CA PHE A 161 -23.03 -5.15 14.40
C PHE A 161 -22.99 -6.20 15.54
N ASN A 162 -23.28 -7.48 15.25
CA ASN A 162 -23.22 -8.58 16.19
C ASN A 162 -21.79 -9.12 16.44
N LEU A 163 -20.81 -8.65 15.67
CA LEU A 163 -19.44 -9.13 15.75
C LEU A 163 -18.61 -8.29 16.70
N SER A 164 -17.60 -8.92 17.29
CA SER A 164 -16.59 -8.24 18.10
C SER A 164 -15.72 -7.30 17.23
N LEU A 165 -15.16 -6.26 17.86
CA LEU A 165 -14.28 -5.31 17.15
C LEU A 165 -13.08 -5.98 16.45
N PRO A 166 -12.40 -6.98 17.05
CA PRO A 166 -11.35 -7.72 16.34
C PRO A 166 -11.83 -8.39 15.05
N ILE A 167 -12.99 -9.05 15.06
CA ILE A 167 -13.55 -9.70 13.86
C ILE A 167 -13.89 -8.66 12.78
N LYS A 168 -14.46 -7.52 13.17
CA LYS A 168 -14.70 -6.39 12.26
C LYS A 168 -13.41 -5.87 11.62
N ALA A 169 -12.33 -5.77 12.39
CA ALA A 169 -11.03 -5.40 11.86
C ALA A 169 -10.50 -6.42 10.83
N TRP A 170 -10.65 -7.72 11.11
CA TRP A 170 -10.29 -8.78 10.17
C TRP A 170 -11.08 -8.72 8.86
N ILE A 171 -12.37 -8.36 8.90
CA ILE A 171 -13.16 -8.15 7.67
C ILE A 171 -12.55 -7.04 6.80
N THR A 172 -12.03 -5.95 7.38
CA THR A 172 -11.39 -4.88 6.61
C THR A 172 -10.07 -5.32 5.99
N ILE A 173 -9.32 -6.18 6.68
CA ILE A 173 -8.09 -6.79 6.18
C ILE A 173 -8.40 -7.80 5.07
N ALA A 174 -9.34 -8.72 5.31
CA ALA A 174 -9.79 -9.72 4.34
C ALA A 174 -10.27 -9.08 3.03
N ARG A 175 -10.98 -7.94 3.11
CA ARG A 175 -11.38 -7.15 1.95
C ARG A 175 -10.18 -6.68 1.11
N ALA A 176 -9.04 -6.39 1.73
CA ALA A 176 -7.82 -6.01 1.01
C ALA A 176 -7.26 -7.20 0.21
N PHE A 177 -7.20 -8.39 0.81
CA PHE A 177 -6.74 -9.62 0.14
C PHE A 177 -7.68 -10.10 -0.98
N LEU A 178 -8.99 -9.91 -0.84
CA LEU A 178 -9.94 -10.25 -1.89
C LEU A 178 -9.81 -9.41 -3.17
N ARG A 179 -8.97 -8.39 -3.17
CA ARG A 179 -8.76 -7.47 -4.31
C ARG A 179 -7.50 -7.78 -5.12
N GLU A 180 -6.82 -8.88 -4.82
CA GLU A 180 -5.65 -9.35 -5.56
C GLU A 180 -5.99 -10.11 -6.86
#